data_6e6359b374c2848a7d4aec7921ab0a61
#
_entry.id   6e6359b374c2848a7d4aec7921ab0a61
#
_cell.length_a   1.000
_cell.length_b   1.000
_cell.length_c   1.000
_cell.angle_alpha   90.00
_cell.angle_beta   90.00
_cell.angle_gamma   90.00
#
_symmetry.space_group_name_H-M   'P 1'
#
loop_
_entity.id
_entity.type
_entity.pdbx_description
1 polymer ?
#
loop_
_entity_poly.entity_id
_entity_poly.type
_entity_poly.pdbx_seq_one_letter_code
_entity_poly.pdbx_strand_id
1 'polypeptide(L)'
;AAPALKESIRHGVTTVMIGSCSISMVLSPAEDCADLFTRVESVPRQHVLPLLKERKHWSSAREYAAFLDQHPLGPNICSFLGHSDLRVAVLGLERSVDAHYKPTEADLQHMQRLLEEALDEGLLGLSSMTNPWDKLDGDRQRSKSLPSTYATWKEYRRLTMLLRQRGAIHQSARN
;
A
#
# COMPACT_ATOMS: atom_id res chain seq x y z
N ALA A 1 -15.53 -2.98 -8.36
CA ALA A 1 -14.78 -3.41 -9.55
C ALA A 1 -15.08 -4.87 -9.85
N ALA A 2 -15.09 -5.25 -11.11
CA ALA A 2 -15.33 -6.63 -11.52
C ALA A 2 -13.99 -7.40 -11.47
N PRO A 3 -13.79 -8.39 -10.60
CA PRO A 3 -12.51 -9.08 -10.46
C PRO A 3 -12.08 -9.84 -11.73
N ALA A 4 -13.05 -10.17 -12.58
CA ALA A 4 -12.75 -10.80 -13.87
C ALA A 4 -12.02 -9.86 -14.86
N LEU A 5 -12.03 -8.55 -14.67
CA LEU A 5 -11.39 -7.55 -15.55
C LEU A 5 -11.57 -7.85 -17.05
N LYS A 6 -12.81 -8.14 -17.47
CA LYS A 6 -13.12 -8.64 -18.82
C LYS A 6 -12.60 -7.74 -19.93
N GLU A 7 -12.69 -6.42 -19.78
CA GLU A 7 -12.22 -5.50 -20.82
C GLU A 7 -10.69 -5.54 -20.96
N SER A 8 -9.94 -5.65 -19.83
CA SER A 8 -8.50 -5.81 -19.90
C SER A 8 -8.11 -7.08 -20.65
N ILE A 9 -8.78 -8.21 -20.36
CA ILE A 9 -8.54 -9.48 -21.03
C ILE A 9 -8.89 -9.40 -22.52
N ARG A 10 -9.99 -8.76 -22.89
CA ARG A 10 -10.38 -8.55 -24.31
C ARG A 10 -9.31 -7.82 -25.12
N HIS A 11 -8.53 -6.96 -24.47
CA HIS A 11 -7.43 -6.22 -25.08
C HIS A 11 -6.06 -6.92 -24.92
N GLY A 12 -6.05 -8.20 -24.54
CA GLY A 12 -4.83 -9.02 -24.45
C GLY A 12 -4.02 -8.81 -23.16
N VAL A 13 -4.57 -8.12 -22.15
CA VAL A 13 -3.88 -7.95 -20.86
C VAL A 13 -4.06 -9.23 -20.04
N THR A 14 -3.00 -10.00 -19.90
CA THR A 14 -2.98 -11.27 -19.16
C THR A 14 -2.45 -11.13 -17.73
N THR A 15 -1.81 -10.02 -17.40
CA THR A 15 -1.28 -9.73 -16.07
C THR A 15 -1.51 -8.25 -15.74
N VAL A 16 -1.99 -7.96 -14.55
CA VAL A 16 -2.14 -6.60 -14.03
C VAL A 16 -1.32 -6.41 -12.77
N MET A 17 -0.83 -5.21 -12.59
CA MET A 17 -0.03 -4.81 -11.44
C MET A 17 -0.82 -3.85 -10.57
N ILE A 18 -0.90 -4.13 -9.27
CA ILE A 18 -1.64 -3.34 -8.28
C ILE A 18 -0.72 -2.91 -7.13
N GLY A 19 -1.25 -2.08 -6.21
CA GLY A 19 -0.46 -1.59 -5.07
C GLY A 19 0.47 -0.43 -5.44
N SER A 20 0.23 0.26 -6.56
CA SER A 20 0.97 1.47 -6.96
C SER A 20 0.63 2.68 -6.08
N CYS A 21 1.36 3.78 -6.27
CA CYS A 21 1.10 5.06 -5.60
C CYS A 21 1.14 4.99 -4.06
N SER A 22 1.94 4.08 -3.51
CA SER A 22 2.09 3.85 -2.06
C SER A 22 0.88 3.25 -1.33
N ILE A 23 -0.19 2.89 -2.05
CA ILE A 23 -1.44 2.38 -1.50
C ILE A 23 -1.63 0.93 -1.92
N SER A 24 -1.56 -0.02 -0.98
CA SER A 24 -1.66 -1.46 -1.31
C SER A 24 -2.79 -2.19 -0.59
N MET A 25 -3.32 -1.65 0.48
CA MET A 25 -4.34 -2.28 1.34
C MET A 25 -3.92 -3.67 1.89
N VAL A 26 -2.61 -3.94 2.00
CA VAL A 26 -2.08 -5.23 2.46
C VAL A 26 -2.10 -5.33 3.98
N LEU A 27 -1.62 -4.30 4.67
CA LEU A 27 -1.35 -4.36 6.11
C LEU A 27 -2.38 -3.61 6.96
N SER A 28 -2.74 -2.40 6.56
CA SER A 28 -3.53 -1.47 7.38
C SER A 28 -4.98 -1.92 7.56
N PRO A 29 -5.65 -1.52 8.66
CA PRO A 29 -7.07 -1.76 8.87
C PRO A 29 -7.97 -1.14 7.77
N ALA A 30 -9.19 -1.65 7.63
CA ALA A 30 -10.14 -1.21 6.60
C ALA A 30 -10.40 0.30 6.60
N GLU A 31 -10.48 0.93 7.78
CA GLU A 31 -10.69 2.38 7.88
C GLU A 31 -9.51 3.19 7.35
N ASP A 32 -8.29 2.78 7.72
CA ASP A 32 -7.08 3.44 7.26
C ASP A 32 -6.89 3.24 5.75
N CYS A 33 -7.16 2.04 5.25
CA CYS A 33 -7.18 1.76 3.81
C CYS A 33 -8.17 2.65 3.06
N ALA A 34 -9.38 2.86 3.61
CA ALA A 34 -10.37 3.76 2.99
C ALA A 34 -9.87 5.21 2.99
N ASP A 35 -9.30 5.69 4.10
CA ASP A 35 -8.77 7.05 4.20
C ASP A 35 -7.59 7.30 3.24
N LEU A 36 -6.75 6.28 2.99
CA LEU A 36 -5.66 6.33 2.02
C LEU A 36 -6.16 6.35 0.57
N PHE A 37 -7.17 5.55 0.26
CA PHE A 37 -7.57 5.21 -1.11
C PHE A 37 -8.56 6.19 -1.73
N THR A 38 -9.60 6.57 -0.98
CA THR A 38 -10.83 7.11 -1.56
C THR A 38 -10.65 8.41 -2.30
N ARG A 39 -9.89 9.33 -1.77
CA ARG A 39 -9.64 10.62 -2.41
C ARG A 39 -8.62 10.54 -3.55
N VAL A 40 -7.61 9.69 -3.40
CA VAL A 40 -6.59 9.48 -4.44
C VAL A 40 -7.21 8.87 -5.68
N GLU A 41 -8.06 7.86 -5.50
CA GLU A 41 -8.70 7.14 -6.61
C GLU A 41 -10.08 7.74 -7.01
N SER A 42 -10.47 8.85 -6.38
CA SER A 42 -11.74 9.55 -6.69
C SER A 42 -12.97 8.65 -6.53
N VAL A 43 -12.94 7.70 -5.61
CA VAL A 43 -14.08 6.82 -5.29
C VAL A 43 -14.67 7.24 -3.95
N PRO A 44 -15.95 7.59 -3.85
CA PRO A 44 -16.55 8.07 -2.61
C PRO A 44 -16.41 7.06 -1.45
N ARG A 45 -15.98 7.54 -0.28
CA ARG A 45 -15.72 6.73 0.92
C ARG A 45 -16.92 5.89 1.36
N GLN A 46 -18.13 6.41 1.17
CA GLN A 46 -19.38 5.70 1.46
C GLN A 46 -19.54 4.36 0.72
N HIS A 47 -18.85 4.19 -0.41
CA HIS A 47 -18.85 2.94 -1.18
C HIS A 47 -17.63 2.06 -0.85
N VAL A 48 -16.50 2.67 -0.51
CA VAL A 48 -15.25 1.94 -0.26
C VAL A 48 -15.21 1.33 1.14
N LEU A 49 -15.52 2.13 2.18
CA LEU A 49 -15.38 1.67 3.57
C LEU A 49 -16.28 0.48 3.92
N PRO A 50 -17.58 0.45 3.56
CA PRO A 50 -18.41 -0.72 3.82
C PRO A 50 -17.88 -1.99 3.14
N LEU A 51 -17.42 -1.86 1.90
CA LEU A 51 -16.84 -2.98 1.15
C LEU A 51 -15.56 -3.50 1.81
N LEU A 52 -14.67 -2.61 2.26
CA LEU A 52 -13.44 -3.02 2.96
C LEU A 52 -13.77 -3.68 4.31
N LYS A 53 -14.73 -3.14 5.08
CA LYS A 53 -15.17 -3.76 6.34
C LYS A 53 -15.78 -5.15 6.14
N GLU A 54 -16.47 -5.37 5.03
CA GLU A 54 -17.06 -6.66 4.70
C GLU A 54 -16.04 -7.67 4.16
N ARG A 55 -15.09 -7.22 3.33
CA ARG A 55 -14.25 -8.11 2.51
C ARG A 55 -12.81 -8.23 2.95
N LYS A 56 -12.25 -7.22 3.62
CA LYS A 56 -10.86 -7.24 4.04
C LYS A 56 -10.72 -7.99 5.38
N HIS A 57 -10.37 -9.28 5.30
CA HIS A 57 -10.16 -10.14 6.45
C HIS A 57 -8.68 -10.48 6.68
N TRP A 58 -7.77 -9.84 5.95
CA TRP A 58 -6.33 -10.02 6.05
C TRP A 58 -5.66 -8.81 6.70
N SER A 59 -4.52 -9.06 7.34
CA SER A 59 -3.68 -8.06 8.01
C SER A 59 -2.19 -8.27 7.77
N SER A 60 -1.83 -9.25 6.94
CA SER A 60 -0.47 -9.61 6.58
C SER A 60 -0.34 -9.86 5.08
N ALA A 61 0.89 -9.83 4.56
CA ALA A 61 1.17 -10.13 3.16
C ALA A 61 0.78 -11.58 2.82
N ARG A 62 1.03 -12.52 3.72
CA ARG A 62 0.64 -13.93 3.58
C ARG A 62 -0.86 -14.11 3.40
N GLU A 63 -1.65 -13.52 4.29
CA GLU A 63 -3.11 -13.60 4.21
C GLU A 63 -3.65 -12.92 2.95
N TYR A 64 -3.03 -11.80 2.54
CA TYR A 64 -3.37 -11.11 1.31
C TYR A 64 -3.09 -11.97 0.06
N ALA A 65 -1.92 -12.60 -0.01
CA ALA A 65 -1.58 -13.51 -1.10
C ALA A 65 -2.55 -14.71 -1.15
N ALA A 66 -2.82 -15.35 0.01
CA ALA A 66 -3.78 -16.43 0.10
C ALA A 66 -5.20 -16.02 -0.32
N PHE A 67 -5.63 -14.80 0.01
CA PHE A 67 -6.92 -14.26 -0.46
C PHE A 67 -6.94 -14.11 -1.98
N LEU A 68 -5.88 -13.58 -2.59
CA LEU A 68 -5.79 -13.43 -4.05
C LEU A 68 -5.79 -14.79 -4.76
N ASP A 69 -5.09 -15.78 -4.24
CA ASP A 69 -5.04 -17.15 -4.80
C ASP A 69 -6.39 -17.85 -4.79
N GLN A 70 -7.22 -17.56 -3.80
CA GLN A 70 -8.57 -18.15 -3.66
C GLN A 70 -9.66 -17.35 -4.40
N HIS A 71 -9.33 -16.11 -4.83
CA HIS A 71 -10.32 -15.25 -5.47
C HIS A 71 -10.39 -15.49 -6.98
N PRO A 72 -11.58 -15.62 -7.58
CA PRO A 72 -11.72 -15.86 -9.01
C PRO A 72 -11.35 -14.59 -9.80
N LEU A 73 -10.08 -14.45 -10.11
CA LEU A 73 -9.52 -13.35 -10.90
C LEU A 73 -9.48 -13.69 -12.39
N GLY A 74 -9.61 -12.71 -13.25
CA GLY A 74 -9.47 -12.91 -14.69
C GLY A 74 -8.01 -12.97 -15.13
N PRO A 75 -7.23 -11.87 -15.00
CA PRO A 75 -5.81 -11.85 -15.29
C PRO A 75 -4.99 -12.32 -14.07
N ASN A 76 -3.72 -12.64 -14.31
CA ASN A 76 -2.76 -12.76 -13.22
C ASN A 76 -2.57 -11.43 -12.50
N ILE A 77 -2.29 -11.48 -11.20
CA ILE A 77 -2.06 -10.30 -10.37
C ILE A 77 -0.61 -10.28 -9.89
N CYS A 78 0.05 -9.14 -10.05
CA CYS A 78 1.27 -8.79 -9.33
C CYS A 78 0.97 -7.63 -8.39
N SER A 79 1.58 -7.58 -7.21
CA SER A 79 1.34 -6.51 -6.25
C SER A 79 2.63 -5.92 -5.70
N PHE A 80 2.61 -4.61 -5.41
CA PHE A 80 3.58 -3.97 -4.54
C PHE A 80 3.04 -3.85 -3.12
N LEU A 81 3.94 -3.81 -2.14
CA LEU A 81 3.62 -3.26 -0.83
C LEU A 81 3.65 -1.72 -0.92
N GLY A 82 2.58 -1.07 -0.51
CA GLY A 82 2.50 0.40 -0.47
C GLY A 82 3.27 0.97 0.72
N HIS A 83 4.14 1.95 0.50
CA HIS A 83 4.91 2.58 1.57
C HIS A 83 4.01 3.33 2.56
N SER A 84 2.91 3.95 2.09
CA SER A 84 1.92 4.57 2.97
C SER A 84 1.19 3.54 3.82
N ASP A 85 0.82 2.40 3.25
CA ASP A 85 0.22 1.28 3.96
C ASP A 85 1.18 0.72 5.03
N LEU A 86 2.45 0.50 4.68
CA LEU A 86 3.50 0.06 5.60
C LEU A 86 3.70 1.04 6.76
N ARG A 87 3.75 2.35 6.49
CA ARG A 87 3.89 3.38 7.52
C ARG A 87 2.71 3.41 8.48
N VAL A 88 1.48 3.33 7.94
CA VAL A 88 0.27 3.30 8.78
C VAL A 88 0.24 2.04 9.65
N ALA A 89 0.59 0.89 9.11
CA ALA A 89 0.63 -0.36 9.87
C ALA A 89 1.61 -0.31 11.06
N VAL A 90 2.75 0.35 10.91
CA VAL A 90 3.79 0.40 11.96
C VAL A 90 3.60 1.58 12.91
N LEU A 91 3.25 2.75 12.40
CA LEU A 91 3.21 4.00 13.17
C LEU A 91 1.80 4.40 13.63
N GLY A 92 0.77 3.82 13.00
CA GLY A 92 -0.60 4.32 13.05
C GLY A 92 -0.79 5.55 12.15
N LEU A 93 -2.05 5.82 11.79
CA LEU A 93 -2.38 6.90 10.84
C LEU A 93 -1.88 8.27 11.31
N GLU A 94 -2.07 8.60 12.58
CA GLU A 94 -1.72 9.93 13.13
C GLU A 94 -0.22 10.23 13.02
N ARG A 95 0.64 9.35 13.56
CA ARG A 95 2.10 9.54 13.52
C ARG A 95 2.66 9.42 12.11
N SER A 96 2.03 8.63 11.25
CA SER A 96 2.49 8.43 9.87
C SER A 96 2.39 9.70 9.02
N VAL A 97 1.54 10.67 9.41
CA VAL A 97 1.34 11.97 8.72
C VAL A 97 1.73 13.17 9.58
N ASP A 98 2.46 12.95 10.64
CA ASP A 98 3.07 14.02 11.44
C ASP A 98 4.46 14.37 10.87
N ALA A 99 4.62 15.60 10.39
CA ALA A 99 5.88 16.08 9.82
C ALA A 99 7.03 16.16 10.87
N HIS A 100 6.69 16.22 12.14
CA HIS A 100 7.67 16.29 13.24
C HIS A 100 8.04 14.92 13.78
N TYR A 101 7.21 13.90 13.55
CA TYR A 101 7.52 12.55 13.99
C TYR A 101 8.59 11.90 13.10
N LYS A 102 9.61 11.38 13.73
CA LYS A 102 10.66 10.61 13.04
C LYS A 102 10.63 9.17 13.55
N PRO A 103 10.49 8.20 12.65
CA PRO A 103 10.50 6.79 13.05
C PRO A 103 11.73 6.45 13.87
N THR A 104 11.52 5.73 14.97
CA THR A 104 12.58 5.17 15.81
C THR A 104 13.32 4.04 15.09
N GLU A 105 14.43 3.59 15.65
CA GLU A 105 15.13 2.43 15.09
C GLU A 105 14.26 1.15 15.14
N ALA A 106 13.46 1.00 16.19
CA ALA A 106 12.51 -0.11 16.31
C ALA A 106 11.42 -0.06 15.24
N ASP A 107 10.87 1.14 14.94
CA ASP A 107 9.90 1.33 13.87
C ASP A 107 10.50 0.95 12.50
N LEU A 108 11.72 1.42 12.23
CA LEU A 108 12.42 1.11 10.98
C LEU A 108 12.73 -0.39 10.84
N GLN A 109 13.09 -1.05 11.91
CA GLN A 109 13.27 -2.51 11.93
C GLN A 109 11.96 -3.25 11.69
N HIS A 110 10.86 -2.75 12.23
CA HIS A 110 9.55 -3.34 12.01
C HIS A 110 9.09 -3.17 10.55
N MET A 111 9.25 -1.97 9.99
CA MET A 111 8.99 -1.74 8.56
C MET A 111 9.80 -2.67 7.66
N GLN A 112 11.08 -2.86 7.99
CA GLN A 112 11.97 -3.75 7.25
C GLN A 112 11.47 -5.20 7.29
N ARG A 113 11.11 -5.73 8.47
CA ARG A 113 10.58 -7.10 8.59
C ARG A 113 9.29 -7.29 7.79
N LEU A 114 8.34 -6.35 7.87
CA LEU A 114 7.09 -6.45 7.10
C LEU A 114 7.33 -6.40 5.59
N LEU A 115 8.32 -5.63 5.13
CA LEU A 115 8.71 -5.62 3.72
C LEU A 115 9.40 -6.93 3.33
N GLU A 116 10.26 -7.50 4.18
CA GLU A 116 10.88 -8.82 3.95
C GLU A 116 9.80 -9.91 3.82
N GLU A 117 8.85 -9.95 4.76
CA GLU A 117 7.71 -10.87 4.70
C GLU A 117 6.90 -10.71 3.41
N ALA A 118 6.64 -9.47 2.99
CA ALA A 118 5.92 -9.22 1.74
C ALA A 118 6.68 -9.73 0.51
N LEU A 119 8.00 -9.57 0.48
CA LEU A 119 8.85 -10.09 -0.60
C LEU A 119 8.90 -11.62 -0.58
N ASP A 120 8.91 -12.25 0.58
CA ASP A 120 8.88 -13.70 0.73
C ASP A 120 7.55 -14.32 0.26
N GLU A 121 6.45 -13.59 0.40
CA GLU A 121 5.13 -13.97 -0.14
C GLU A 121 4.93 -13.58 -1.61
N GLY A 122 5.97 -13.11 -2.31
CA GLY A 122 5.98 -12.88 -3.76
C GLY A 122 5.54 -11.49 -4.21
N LEU A 123 5.42 -10.50 -3.31
CA LEU A 123 5.20 -9.12 -3.75
C LEU A 123 6.44 -8.59 -4.47
N LEU A 124 6.22 -7.78 -5.50
CA LEU A 124 7.29 -7.29 -6.40
C LEU A 124 8.31 -6.35 -5.73
N GLY A 125 7.90 -5.71 -4.64
CA GLY A 125 8.72 -4.71 -3.97
C GLY A 125 7.89 -3.66 -3.25
N LEU A 126 8.40 -2.44 -3.19
CA LEU A 126 7.78 -1.30 -2.49
C LEU A 126 7.32 -0.25 -3.51
N SER A 127 6.11 0.27 -3.35
CA SER A 127 5.66 1.46 -4.07
C SER A 127 5.63 2.67 -3.13
N SER A 128 6.16 3.82 -3.59
CA SER A 128 6.19 5.07 -2.84
C SER A 128 5.58 6.21 -3.63
N MET A 129 4.98 7.16 -2.92
CA MET A 129 4.44 8.38 -3.49
C MET A 129 4.86 9.56 -2.60
N THR A 130 5.57 10.51 -3.17
CA THR A 130 6.02 11.73 -2.47
C THR A 130 5.32 12.98 -2.96
N ASN A 131 4.34 12.79 -3.84
CA ASN A 131 3.53 13.87 -4.38
C ASN A 131 2.68 14.53 -3.28
N PRO A 132 2.79 15.87 -3.06
CA PRO A 132 2.03 16.57 -2.04
C PRO A 132 0.55 16.76 -2.41
N TRP A 133 0.15 16.48 -3.64
CA TRP A 133 -1.23 16.65 -4.12
C TRP A 133 -2.14 15.50 -3.70
N ASP A 134 -1.61 14.30 -3.52
CA ASP A 134 -2.37 13.14 -3.08
C ASP A 134 -2.69 13.27 -1.59
N LYS A 135 -3.98 13.27 -1.27
CA LYS A 135 -4.50 13.62 0.04
C LYS A 135 -5.35 12.51 0.64
N LEU A 136 -5.24 12.38 1.95
CA LEU A 136 -6.13 11.54 2.74
C LEU A 136 -7.58 12.05 2.70
N ASP A 137 -8.50 11.11 2.81
CA ASP A 137 -9.91 11.35 3.12
C ASP A 137 -10.23 11.03 4.59
N GLY A 138 -11.50 10.83 4.92
CA GLY A 138 -11.96 10.56 6.29
C GLY A 138 -11.92 11.79 7.18
N ASP A 139 -12.30 11.63 8.45
CA ASP A 139 -12.42 12.76 9.38
C ASP A 139 -11.18 12.93 10.27
N ARG A 140 -10.36 11.88 10.42
CA ARG A 140 -9.23 11.86 11.37
C ARG A 140 -8.02 12.69 10.90
N GLN A 141 -7.62 12.56 9.62
CA GLN A 141 -6.43 13.22 9.06
C GLN A 141 -6.72 13.81 7.67
N ARG A 142 -7.93 14.30 7.46
CA ARG A 142 -8.41 14.81 6.18
C ARG A 142 -7.47 15.88 5.60
N SER A 143 -7.20 15.78 4.32
CA SER A 143 -6.34 16.72 3.55
C SER A 143 -4.86 16.71 3.92
N LYS A 144 -4.39 15.87 4.82
CA LYS A 144 -2.96 15.57 4.93
C LYS A 144 -2.49 14.83 3.67
N SER A 145 -1.24 15.00 3.31
CA SER A 145 -0.62 14.20 2.23
C SER A 145 -0.51 12.74 2.63
N LEU A 146 -0.31 11.84 1.66
CA LEU A 146 -0.11 10.41 1.94
C LEU A 146 1.09 10.19 2.86
N PRO A 147 1.03 9.18 3.75
CA PRO A 147 2.08 8.89 4.72
C PRO A 147 3.50 8.80 4.16
N SER A 148 3.70 8.23 2.98
CA SER A 148 5.02 8.12 2.35
C SER A 148 5.66 9.48 2.03
N THR A 149 4.88 10.55 1.92
CA THR A 149 5.39 11.94 1.73
C THR A 149 6.15 12.45 2.96
N TYR A 150 5.86 11.93 4.14
CA TYR A 150 6.50 12.31 5.41
C TYR A 150 7.70 11.42 5.77
N ALA A 151 8.01 10.44 4.93
CA ALA A 151 9.13 9.52 5.18
C ALA A 151 10.48 10.25 5.14
N THR A 152 11.35 9.92 6.08
CA THR A 152 12.71 10.47 6.12
C THR A 152 13.62 9.81 5.09
N TRP A 153 14.70 10.48 4.68
CA TRP A 153 15.73 9.87 3.84
C TRP A 153 16.33 8.61 4.47
N LYS A 154 16.51 8.59 5.79
CA LYS A 154 17.00 7.40 6.52
C LYS A 154 16.07 6.20 6.32
N GLU A 155 14.75 6.42 6.38
CA GLU A 155 13.74 5.39 6.13
C GLU A 155 13.78 4.90 4.68
N TYR A 156 13.72 5.80 3.72
CA TYR A 156 13.84 5.46 2.29
C TYR A 156 15.10 4.65 2.01
N ARG A 157 16.25 5.13 2.47
CA ARG A 157 17.53 4.45 2.26
C ARG A 157 17.53 3.03 2.83
N ARG A 158 16.97 2.85 4.03
CA ARG A 158 16.91 1.52 4.65
C ARG A 158 16.07 0.53 3.84
N LEU A 159 14.86 0.93 3.46
CA LEU A 159 13.96 0.08 2.69
C LEU A 159 14.49 -0.19 1.28
N THR A 160 15.05 0.80 0.60
CA THR A 160 15.63 0.62 -0.73
C THR A 160 16.91 -0.23 -0.73
N MET A 161 17.70 -0.19 0.34
CA MET A 161 18.84 -1.10 0.50
C MET A 161 18.39 -2.56 0.62
N LEU A 162 17.31 -2.82 1.36
CA LEU A 162 16.71 -4.15 1.41
C LEU A 162 16.23 -4.61 0.02
N LEU A 163 15.49 -3.76 -0.70
CA LEU A 163 15.02 -4.07 -2.05
C LEU A 163 16.20 -4.42 -2.98
N ARG A 164 17.28 -3.64 -2.91
CA ARG A 164 18.50 -3.90 -3.69
C ARG A 164 19.11 -5.27 -3.34
N GLN A 165 19.20 -5.62 -2.05
CA GLN A 165 19.74 -6.91 -1.61
C GLN A 165 18.90 -8.10 -2.09
N ARG A 166 17.60 -7.91 -2.19
CA ARG A 166 16.63 -8.92 -2.63
C ARG A 166 16.39 -8.91 -4.15
N GLY A 167 17.03 -8.02 -4.92
CA GLY A 167 16.75 -7.85 -6.35
C GLY A 167 15.31 -7.42 -6.66
N ALA A 168 14.64 -6.77 -5.68
CA ALA A 168 13.25 -6.35 -5.77
C ALA A 168 13.10 -4.92 -6.31
N ILE A 169 11.87 -4.54 -6.67
CA ILE A 169 11.57 -3.29 -7.36
C ILE A 169 11.21 -2.19 -6.36
N HIS A 170 11.73 -0.99 -6.56
CA HIS A 170 11.18 0.23 -5.97
C HIS A 170 10.46 1.03 -7.06
N GLN A 171 9.13 1.08 -6.97
CA GLN A 171 8.31 1.93 -7.82
C GLN A 171 8.09 3.27 -7.10
N SER A 172 8.41 4.39 -7.75
CA SER A 172 8.17 5.72 -7.19
C SER A 172 7.76 6.70 -8.28
N ALA A 173 6.89 7.65 -7.93
CA ALA A 173 6.69 8.81 -8.78
C ALA A 173 7.92 9.73 -8.70
N ARG A 174 8.33 10.25 -9.84
CA ARG A 174 9.37 11.28 -9.91
C ARG A 174 8.74 12.63 -9.57
N ASN A 175 9.31 13.33 -8.59
CA ASN A 175 8.98 14.72 -8.29
C ASN A 175 9.85 15.67 -9.11
#